data_619316df24d3e98582d05b756a5e12e5
#
_entry.id   619316df24d3e98582d05b756a5e12e5
#
_cell.length_a   1.000
_cell.length_b   1.000
_cell.length_c   1.000
_cell.angle_alpha   90.00
_cell.angle_beta   90.00
_cell.angle_gamma   90.00
#
_symmetry.space_group_name_H-M   'P 1'
#
loop_
_entity.id
_entity.type
_entity.pdbx_description
1 polymer ?
#
loop_
_entity_poly.entity_id
_entity_poly.type
_entity_poly.pdbx_seq_one_letter_code
_entity_poly.pdbx_strand_id
1 'polypeptide(L)'
;MATSRWWLAALALCPAFAGAAAPTDWRDIESRTQYAWYTEDARDLAAVARRVTELPPDRQRGYYLALIQMRAAQLSLARPAADVQGAQRAAGDCISAADEVLADTPADAEVLALQALCMDLRARTRTLGVPFTAARSRSQMQRALQLAPKDPRVRLLAAQLAYAGARASQDRARLLDQFQSAVDAFELERQGLERVPAWGAAEAWEGLAQVYLDRGDAIAARSALEQALLLVPEFKLAHRQLDHILRG
;
A
#
# COMPACT_ATOMS: atom_id res chain seq x y z
N MET A 1 -82.32 -5.19 -25.42
CA MET A 1 -81.41 -6.22 -24.89
C MET A 1 -79.98 -5.81 -25.33
N ALA A 2 -79.23 -5.20 -24.41
CA ALA A 2 -77.90 -4.69 -24.70
C ALA A 2 -76.95 -5.32 -23.72
N THR A 3 -76.02 -6.20 -24.16
CA THR A 3 -75.02 -6.87 -23.36
C THR A 3 -73.71 -6.08 -23.46
N SER A 4 -73.38 -5.40 -22.38
CA SER A 4 -72.10 -4.71 -22.19
C SER A 4 -70.96 -5.68 -21.83
N ARG A 5 -69.94 -5.78 -22.69
CA ARG A 5 -68.71 -6.55 -22.46
C ARG A 5 -67.67 -5.65 -21.79
N TRP A 6 -67.36 -5.93 -20.54
CA TRP A 6 -66.28 -5.29 -19.79
C TRP A 6 -64.95 -5.98 -20.14
N TRP A 7 -64.02 -5.25 -20.70
CA TRP A 7 -62.64 -5.69 -20.89
C TRP A 7 -61.83 -5.26 -19.68
N LEU A 8 -61.47 -6.23 -18.82
CA LEU A 8 -60.50 -6.03 -17.75
C LEU A 8 -59.08 -6.07 -18.36
N ALA A 9 -58.42 -4.90 -18.44
CA ALA A 9 -57.01 -4.81 -18.76
C ALA A 9 -56.18 -5.19 -17.53
N ALA A 10 -55.57 -6.39 -17.54
CA ALA A 10 -54.60 -6.77 -16.56
C ALA A 10 -53.27 -6.09 -16.82
N LEU A 11 -52.94 -5.07 -16.03
CA LEU A 11 -51.61 -4.49 -15.97
C LEU A 11 -50.67 -5.50 -15.31
N ALA A 12 -49.82 -6.14 -16.13
CA ALA A 12 -48.70 -6.96 -15.64
C ALA A 12 -47.64 -6.03 -15.09
N LEU A 13 -47.53 -5.93 -13.74
CA LEU A 13 -46.34 -5.38 -13.07
C LEU A 13 -45.21 -6.38 -13.26
N CYS A 14 -44.26 -6.07 -14.17
CA CYS A 14 -42.96 -6.73 -14.16
C CYS A 14 -42.17 -6.23 -12.94
N PRO A 15 -41.77 -7.10 -12.01
CA PRO A 15 -40.82 -6.71 -11.00
C PRO A 15 -39.49 -6.43 -11.69
N ALA A 16 -39.01 -5.18 -11.61
CA ALA A 16 -37.64 -4.84 -11.96
C ALA A 16 -36.72 -5.63 -11.01
N PHE A 17 -36.10 -6.68 -11.51
CA PHE A 17 -34.97 -7.32 -10.82
C PHE A 17 -33.86 -6.26 -10.78
N ALA A 18 -33.74 -5.58 -9.65
CA ALA A 18 -32.52 -4.86 -9.31
C ALA A 18 -31.40 -5.91 -9.27
N GLY A 19 -30.62 -5.99 -10.35
CA GLY A 19 -29.48 -6.89 -10.41
C GLY A 19 -28.56 -6.57 -9.23
N ALA A 20 -28.41 -7.53 -8.30
CA ALA A 20 -27.41 -7.41 -7.25
C ALA A 20 -26.05 -7.21 -7.93
N ALA A 21 -25.37 -6.10 -7.64
CA ALA A 21 -24.03 -5.85 -8.14
C ALA A 21 -23.15 -7.05 -7.76
N ALA A 22 -22.36 -7.55 -8.72
CA ALA A 22 -21.42 -8.63 -8.43
C ALA A 22 -20.50 -8.23 -7.27
N PRO A 23 -20.15 -9.16 -6.37
CA PRO A 23 -19.25 -8.85 -5.28
C PRO A 23 -17.93 -8.32 -5.81
N THR A 24 -17.38 -7.29 -5.14
CA THR A 24 -16.11 -6.69 -5.54
C THR A 24 -14.97 -7.69 -5.37
N ASP A 25 -14.23 -7.93 -6.44
CA ASP A 25 -13.04 -8.76 -6.37
C ASP A 25 -11.84 -7.93 -5.89
N TRP A 26 -11.62 -7.97 -4.57
CA TRP A 26 -10.51 -7.27 -3.94
C TRP A 26 -9.13 -7.85 -4.32
N ARG A 27 -9.07 -9.11 -4.75
CA ARG A 27 -7.82 -9.72 -5.26
C ARG A 27 -7.43 -9.11 -6.61
N ASP A 28 -8.39 -8.88 -7.52
CA ASP A 28 -8.12 -8.20 -8.79
C ASP A 28 -7.63 -6.76 -8.54
N ILE A 29 -8.28 -6.02 -7.64
CA ILE A 29 -7.87 -4.66 -7.27
C ILE A 29 -6.45 -4.66 -6.71
N GLU A 30 -6.14 -5.57 -5.80
CA GLU A 30 -4.80 -5.69 -5.22
C GLU A 30 -3.76 -6.04 -6.27
N SER A 31 -4.01 -7.07 -7.08
CA SER A 31 -3.08 -7.53 -8.13
C SER A 31 -2.75 -6.40 -9.11
N ARG A 32 -3.74 -5.61 -9.54
CA ARG A 32 -3.52 -4.45 -10.42
C ARG A 32 -2.73 -3.35 -9.71
N THR A 33 -3.04 -3.08 -8.44
CA THR A 33 -2.31 -2.09 -7.63
C THR A 33 -0.84 -2.47 -7.52
N GLN A 34 -0.57 -3.75 -7.20
CA GLN A 34 0.80 -4.24 -7.09
C GLN A 34 1.53 -4.24 -8.43
N TYR A 35 0.89 -4.71 -9.50
CA TYR A 35 1.49 -4.68 -10.84
C TYR A 35 1.85 -3.25 -11.27
N ALA A 36 0.93 -2.30 -11.10
CA ALA A 36 1.18 -0.89 -11.42
C ALA A 36 2.30 -0.29 -10.55
N TRP A 37 2.40 -0.68 -9.28
CA TRP A 37 3.49 -0.28 -8.39
C TRP A 37 4.83 -0.84 -8.85
N TYR A 38 4.94 -2.15 -9.08
CA TYR A 38 6.19 -2.80 -9.45
C TYR A 38 6.68 -2.39 -10.84
N THR A 39 5.76 -2.11 -11.76
CA THR A 39 6.07 -1.58 -13.10
C THR A 39 6.18 -0.06 -13.17
N GLU A 40 6.01 0.64 -12.03
CA GLU A 40 6.07 2.10 -11.93
C GLU A 40 5.06 2.81 -12.87
N ASP A 41 3.89 2.20 -13.08
CA ASP A 41 2.83 2.76 -13.91
C ASP A 41 1.85 3.63 -13.09
N ALA A 42 2.17 4.93 -13.03
CA ALA A 42 1.33 5.90 -12.33
C ALA A 42 -0.06 6.09 -12.98
N ARG A 43 -0.22 5.78 -14.28
CA ARG A 43 -1.52 5.91 -14.96
C ARG A 43 -2.44 4.78 -14.55
N ASP A 44 -1.89 3.58 -14.46
CA ASP A 44 -2.65 2.40 -14.02
C ASP A 44 -3.03 2.51 -12.55
N LEU A 45 -2.12 2.97 -11.67
CA LEU A 45 -2.47 3.30 -10.29
C LEU A 45 -3.63 4.30 -10.19
N ALA A 46 -3.62 5.36 -10.99
CA ALA A 46 -4.70 6.33 -11.02
C ALA A 46 -6.02 5.74 -11.55
N ALA A 47 -5.95 4.80 -12.51
CA ALA A 47 -7.14 4.11 -13.01
C ALA A 47 -7.75 3.18 -11.95
N VAL A 48 -6.92 2.43 -11.22
CA VAL A 48 -7.38 1.58 -10.11
C VAL A 48 -7.97 2.44 -8.99
N ALA A 49 -7.34 3.57 -8.63
CA ALA A 49 -7.87 4.49 -7.63
C ALA A 49 -9.27 4.98 -7.98
N ARG A 50 -9.50 5.42 -9.23
CA ARG A 50 -10.83 5.85 -9.68
C ARG A 50 -11.86 4.73 -9.54
N ARG A 51 -11.55 3.51 -10.02
CA ARG A 51 -12.44 2.36 -9.90
C ARG A 51 -12.80 2.07 -8.43
N VAL A 52 -11.83 2.11 -7.52
CA VAL A 52 -12.08 1.87 -6.09
C VAL A 52 -12.91 2.99 -5.47
N THR A 53 -12.73 4.25 -5.91
CA THR A 53 -13.52 5.39 -5.42
C THR A 53 -15.01 5.26 -5.76
N GLU A 54 -15.35 4.60 -6.87
CA GLU A 54 -16.74 4.37 -7.31
C GLU A 54 -17.45 3.25 -6.51
N LEU A 55 -16.72 2.47 -5.73
CA LEU A 55 -17.29 1.39 -4.90
C LEU A 55 -18.01 1.98 -3.67
N PRO A 56 -18.98 1.24 -3.10
CA PRO A 56 -19.60 1.63 -1.85
C PRO A 56 -18.59 1.82 -0.72
N PRO A 57 -18.78 2.80 0.17
CA PRO A 57 -17.87 3.04 1.28
C PRO A 57 -17.91 1.85 2.27
N ASP A 58 -16.77 1.23 2.47
CA ASP A 58 -16.52 0.22 3.48
C ASP A 58 -15.05 0.22 3.91
N ARG A 59 -14.69 -0.62 4.89
CA ARG A 59 -13.31 -0.77 5.37
C ARG A 59 -12.34 -1.15 4.24
N GLN A 60 -12.72 -2.08 3.37
CA GLN A 60 -11.84 -2.57 2.30
C GLN A 60 -11.57 -1.47 1.26
N ARG A 61 -12.62 -0.73 0.86
CA ARG A 61 -12.46 0.42 -0.03
C ARG A 61 -11.48 1.45 0.55
N GLY A 62 -11.67 1.85 1.81
CA GLY A 62 -10.79 2.82 2.46
C GLY A 62 -9.35 2.30 2.59
N TYR A 63 -9.16 1.03 2.96
CA TYR A 63 -7.86 0.38 3.01
C TYR A 63 -7.12 0.42 1.66
N TYR A 64 -7.78 -0.04 0.58
CA TYR A 64 -7.16 -0.07 -0.74
C TYR A 64 -6.94 1.33 -1.33
N LEU A 65 -7.83 2.29 -1.07
CA LEU A 65 -7.57 3.68 -1.43
C LEU A 65 -6.33 4.23 -0.72
N ALA A 66 -6.18 3.99 0.58
CA ALA A 66 -5.00 4.39 1.33
C ALA A 66 -3.73 3.75 0.76
N LEU A 67 -3.75 2.43 0.46
CA LEU A 67 -2.62 1.73 -0.15
C LEU A 67 -2.25 2.29 -1.53
N ILE A 68 -3.23 2.45 -2.42
CA ILE A 68 -3.01 2.98 -3.79
C ILE A 68 -2.42 4.40 -3.74
N GLN A 69 -2.97 5.26 -2.90
CA GLN A 69 -2.52 6.64 -2.76
C GLN A 69 -1.13 6.73 -2.10
N MET A 70 -0.81 5.84 -1.16
CA MET A 70 0.54 5.70 -0.63
C MET A 70 1.54 5.37 -1.75
N ARG A 71 1.23 4.37 -2.59
CA ARG A 71 2.06 3.99 -3.75
C ARG A 71 2.21 5.13 -4.76
N ALA A 72 1.13 5.86 -5.04
CA ALA A 72 1.17 7.04 -5.91
C ALA A 72 2.10 8.14 -5.36
N ALA A 73 2.05 8.40 -4.05
CA ALA A 73 2.94 9.35 -3.40
C ALA A 73 4.41 8.91 -3.47
N GLN A 74 4.69 7.62 -3.22
CA GLN A 74 6.03 7.05 -3.34
C GLN A 74 6.58 7.17 -4.77
N LEU A 75 5.79 6.80 -5.80
CA LEU A 75 6.20 6.93 -7.20
C LEU A 75 6.47 8.38 -7.62
N SER A 76 5.64 9.31 -7.14
CA SER A 76 5.83 10.73 -7.43
C SER A 76 7.15 11.26 -6.87
N LEU A 77 7.61 10.77 -5.71
CA LEU A 77 8.88 11.15 -5.11
C LEU A 77 10.09 10.41 -5.69
N ALA A 78 9.90 9.20 -6.21
CA ALA A 78 10.99 8.35 -6.73
C ALA A 78 11.48 8.77 -8.14
N ARG A 79 10.74 9.60 -8.86
CA ARG A 79 11.11 10.06 -10.21
C ARG A 79 12.34 10.98 -10.18
N PRO A 80 13.20 10.98 -11.23
CA PRO A 80 14.34 11.89 -11.33
C PRO A 80 13.94 13.37 -11.23
N ALA A 81 12.78 13.75 -11.77
CA ALA A 81 12.11 15.02 -11.53
C ALA A 81 10.90 14.75 -10.61
N ALA A 82 11.13 14.81 -9.29
CA ALA A 82 10.10 14.52 -8.31
C ALA A 82 8.87 15.42 -8.51
N ASP A 83 7.69 14.81 -8.65
CA ASP A 83 6.42 15.53 -8.62
C ASP A 83 5.98 15.75 -7.17
N VAL A 84 6.56 16.78 -6.55
CA VAL A 84 6.30 17.13 -5.15
C VAL A 84 4.82 17.45 -4.91
N GLN A 85 4.15 18.12 -5.86
CA GLN A 85 2.74 18.44 -5.72
C GLN A 85 1.84 17.20 -5.85
N GLY A 86 2.16 16.30 -6.79
CA GLY A 86 1.48 15.01 -6.92
C GLY A 86 1.66 14.15 -5.67
N ALA A 87 2.87 14.07 -5.15
CA ALA A 87 3.15 13.36 -3.90
C ALA A 87 2.38 13.94 -2.71
N GLN A 88 2.30 15.26 -2.60
CA GLN A 88 1.57 15.94 -1.52
C GLN A 88 0.07 15.65 -1.58
N ARG A 89 -0.53 15.69 -2.78
CA ARG A 89 -1.95 15.34 -2.99
C ARG A 89 -2.20 13.88 -2.63
N ALA A 90 -1.47 12.96 -3.24
CA ALA A 90 -1.62 11.53 -3.00
C ALA A 90 -1.44 11.15 -1.52
N ALA A 91 -0.41 11.70 -0.84
CA ALA A 91 -0.25 11.48 0.59
C ALA A 91 -1.40 12.08 1.43
N GLY A 92 -2.00 13.19 0.99
CA GLY A 92 -3.21 13.77 1.60
C GLY A 92 -4.41 12.85 1.44
N ASP A 93 -4.66 12.35 0.23
CA ASP A 93 -5.76 11.44 -0.08
C ASP A 93 -5.63 10.11 0.67
N CYS A 94 -4.39 9.59 0.79
CA CYS A 94 -4.10 8.42 1.63
C CYS A 94 -4.50 8.64 3.09
N ILE A 95 -4.12 9.78 3.69
CA ILE A 95 -4.47 10.11 5.07
C ILE A 95 -5.99 10.18 5.23
N SER A 96 -6.70 10.83 4.29
CA SER A 96 -8.16 10.95 4.34
C SER A 96 -8.86 9.59 4.23
N ALA A 97 -8.41 8.71 3.33
CA ALA A 97 -8.96 7.36 3.21
C ALA A 97 -8.72 6.51 4.47
N ALA A 98 -7.54 6.66 5.08
CA ALA A 98 -7.23 6.00 6.35
C ALA A 98 -8.07 6.56 7.52
N ASP A 99 -8.29 7.89 7.58
CA ASP A 99 -9.14 8.53 8.58
C ASP A 99 -10.59 8.00 8.52
N GLU A 100 -11.14 7.79 7.31
CA GLU A 100 -12.47 7.19 7.13
C GLU A 100 -12.56 5.81 7.78
N VAL A 101 -11.58 4.92 7.53
CA VAL A 101 -11.56 3.58 8.14
C VAL A 101 -11.37 3.64 9.65
N LEU A 102 -10.46 4.50 10.12
CA LEU A 102 -10.15 4.61 11.55
C LEU A 102 -11.26 5.26 12.38
N ALA A 103 -12.20 5.97 11.75
CA ALA A 103 -13.39 6.48 12.43
C ALA A 103 -14.26 5.32 12.95
N ASP A 104 -14.42 4.25 12.17
CA ASP A 104 -15.22 3.08 12.52
C ASP A 104 -14.37 1.99 13.22
N THR A 105 -13.10 1.85 12.84
CA THR A 105 -12.18 0.83 13.36
C THR A 105 -10.87 1.46 13.86
N PRO A 106 -10.88 2.16 15.01
CA PRO A 106 -9.73 2.94 15.49
C PRO A 106 -8.51 2.11 15.92
N ALA A 107 -8.64 0.79 15.97
CA ALA A 107 -7.58 -0.17 16.31
C ALA A 107 -7.11 -1.00 15.09
N ASP A 108 -7.42 -0.59 13.86
CA ASP A 108 -6.92 -1.25 12.66
C ASP A 108 -5.43 -0.97 12.47
N ALA A 109 -4.60 -1.95 12.80
CA ALA A 109 -3.16 -1.79 12.84
C ALA A 109 -2.53 -1.51 11.46
N GLU A 110 -3.00 -2.20 10.41
CA GLU A 110 -2.48 -1.98 9.06
C GLU A 110 -2.83 -0.57 8.55
N VAL A 111 -4.07 -0.11 8.80
CA VAL A 111 -4.50 1.24 8.38
C VAL A 111 -3.77 2.32 9.17
N LEU A 112 -3.52 2.12 10.47
CA LEU A 112 -2.67 3.02 11.28
C LEU A 112 -1.25 3.10 10.72
N ALA A 113 -0.67 1.98 10.29
CA ALA A 113 0.67 1.94 9.71
C ALA A 113 0.71 2.63 8.31
N LEU A 114 -0.30 2.39 7.45
CA LEU A 114 -0.46 3.10 6.18
C LEU A 114 -0.57 4.63 6.40
N GLN A 115 -1.44 5.05 7.32
CA GLN A 115 -1.59 6.45 7.66
C GLN A 115 -0.29 7.08 8.14
N ALA A 116 0.44 6.38 9.02
CA ALA A 116 1.72 6.85 9.53
C ALA A 116 2.75 7.10 8.41
N LEU A 117 2.88 6.16 7.46
CA LEU A 117 3.78 6.33 6.33
C LEU A 117 3.34 7.46 5.40
N CYS A 118 2.03 7.63 5.16
CA CYS A 118 1.49 8.73 4.35
C CYS A 118 1.72 10.10 5.01
N MET A 119 1.64 10.19 6.35
CA MET A 119 2.02 11.40 7.08
C MET A 119 3.50 11.75 6.87
N ASP A 120 4.39 10.75 6.90
CA ASP A 120 5.82 10.96 6.62
C ASP A 120 6.08 11.41 5.18
N LEU A 121 5.48 10.72 4.20
CA LEU A 121 5.56 11.10 2.78
C LEU A 121 5.08 12.55 2.57
N ARG A 122 3.97 12.95 3.19
CA ARG A 122 3.47 14.32 3.15
C ARG A 122 4.42 15.31 3.82
N ALA A 123 5.05 14.93 4.95
CA ALA A 123 6.01 15.78 5.64
C ALA A 123 7.23 16.10 4.77
N ARG A 124 7.71 15.14 3.98
CA ARG A 124 8.85 15.34 3.05
C ARG A 124 8.54 16.32 1.92
N THR A 125 7.29 16.57 1.61
CA THR A 125 6.85 17.52 0.58
C THR A 125 6.62 18.93 1.11
N ARG A 126 6.85 19.19 2.42
CA ARG A 126 6.55 20.46 3.10
C ARG A 126 7.80 21.04 3.74
N THR A 127 7.86 22.37 3.78
CA THR A 127 8.93 23.13 4.48
C THR A 127 8.55 23.50 5.92
N LEU A 128 7.25 23.63 6.21
CA LEU A 128 6.73 24.06 7.51
C LEU A 128 5.94 22.93 8.21
N GLY A 129 6.04 22.85 9.54
CA GLY A 129 5.30 21.89 10.36
C GLY A 129 5.85 20.45 10.34
N VAL A 130 7.00 20.21 9.71
CA VAL A 130 7.63 18.89 9.56
C VAL A 130 7.86 18.18 10.89
N PRO A 131 8.42 18.80 11.96
CA PRO A 131 8.69 18.10 13.22
C PRO A 131 7.43 17.56 13.89
N PHE A 132 6.34 18.31 13.86
CA PHE A 132 5.07 17.91 14.46
C PHE A 132 4.44 16.75 13.71
N THR A 133 4.40 16.82 12.38
CA THR A 133 3.86 15.76 11.52
C THR A 133 4.69 14.47 11.67
N ALA A 134 6.01 14.57 11.72
CA ALA A 134 6.90 13.44 11.93
C ALA A 134 6.72 12.79 13.32
N ALA A 135 6.48 13.57 14.36
CA ALA A 135 6.20 13.04 15.70
C ALA A 135 4.88 12.25 15.72
N ARG A 136 3.83 12.79 15.09
CA ARG A 136 2.52 12.12 14.96
C ARG A 136 2.62 10.83 14.15
N SER A 137 3.32 10.86 13.02
CA SER A 137 3.60 9.66 12.21
C SER A 137 4.25 8.55 13.05
N ARG A 138 5.32 8.86 13.79
CA ARG A 138 5.98 7.89 14.67
C ARG A 138 5.05 7.34 15.76
N SER A 139 4.24 8.19 16.40
CA SER A 139 3.26 7.77 17.42
C SER A 139 2.22 6.79 16.86
N GLN A 140 1.69 7.08 15.66
CA GLN A 140 0.75 6.18 14.98
C GLN A 140 1.39 4.84 14.63
N MET A 141 2.62 4.84 14.11
CA MET A 141 3.35 3.62 13.81
C MET A 141 3.63 2.79 15.07
N GLN A 142 4.00 3.43 16.18
CA GLN A 142 4.19 2.72 17.46
C GLN A 142 2.89 2.07 17.92
N ARG A 143 1.75 2.75 17.78
CA ARG A 143 0.45 2.18 18.10
C ARG A 143 0.12 0.98 17.20
N ALA A 144 0.38 1.06 15.91
CA ALA A 144 0.20 -0.06 14.98
C ALA A 144 1.02 -1.30 15.40
N LEU A 145 2.30 -1.10 15.72
CA LEU A 145 3.18 -2.16 16.19
C LEU A 145 2.75 -2.77 17.55
N GLN A 146 2.16 -1.97 18.44
CA GLN A 146 1.59 -2.48 19.70
C GLN A 146 0.36 -3.37 19.46
N LEU A 147 -0.49 -2.99 18.51
CA LEU A 147 -1.71 -3.71 18.19
C LEU A 147 -1.44 -5.02 17.42
N ALA A 148 -0.50 -4.99 16.47
CA ALA A 148 -0.18 -6.12 15.62
C ALA A 148 1.35 -6.31 15.45
N PRO A 149 2.07 -6.71 16.51
CA PRO A 149 3.54 -6.78 16.50
C PRO A 149 4.10 -7.88 15.58
N LYS A 150 3.28 -8.81 15.12
CA LYS A 150 3.68 -9.92 14.23
C LYS A 150 3.18 -9.74 12.80
N ASP A 151 2.37 -8.73 12.54
CA ASP A 151 1.84 -8.47 11.21
C ASP A 151 2.96 -8.06 10.24
N PRO A 152 3.14 -8.75 9.09
CA PRO A 152 4.24 -8.51 8.18
C PRO A 152 4.17 -7.11 7.54
N ARG A 153 2.96 -6.60 7.22
CA ARG A 153 2.77 -5.30 6.59
C ARG A 153 3.05 -4.16 7.56
N VAL A 154 2.60 -4.31 8.80
CA VAL A 154 2.92 -3.35 9.87
C VAL A 154 4.42 -3.27 10.10
N ARG A 155 5.13 -4.42 10.13
CA ARG A 155 6.59 -4.46 10.25
C ARG A 155 7.29 -3.82 9.06
N LEU A 156 6.86 -4.13 7.83
CA LEU A 156 7.41 -3.55 6.63
C LEU A 156 7.27 -2.03 6.62
N LEU A 157 6.05 -1.52 6.86
CA LEU A 157 5.78 -0.08 6.88
C LEU A 157 6.57 0.62 7.98
N ALA A 158 6.75 -0.02 9.14
CA ALA A 158 7.58 0.49 10.23
C ALA A 158 9.06 0.55 9.84
N ALA A 159 9.60 -0.47 9.16
CA ALA A 159 10.97 -0.48 8.66
C ALA A 159 11.18 0.60 7.60
N GLN A 160 10.24 0.78 6.67
CA GLN A 160 10.27 1.85 5.66
C GLN A 160 10.25 3.25 6.30
N LEU A 161 9.40 3.46 7.32
CA LEU A 161 9.34 4.73 8.05
C LEU A 161 10.65 5.00 8.79
N ALA A 162 11.22 3.99 9.43
CA ALA A 162 12.49 4.09 10.15
C ALA A 162 13.65 4.38 9.18
N TYR A 163 13.69 3.70 8.03
CA TYR A 163 14.69 3.92 6.98
C TYR A 163 14.68 5.37 6.49
N ALA A 164 13.49 5.90 6.24
CA ALA A 164 13.30 7.28 5.81
C ALA A 164 13.80 8.32 6.81
N GLY A 165 13.77 8.00 8.10
CA GLY A 165 14.24 8.85 9.20
C GLY A 165 15.69 8.65 9.59
N ALA A 166 16.35 7.59 9.12
CA ALA A 166 17.71 7.22 9.52
C ALA A 166 18.74 8.24 9.02
N ARG A 167 19.63 8.68 9.92
CA ARG A 167 20.67 9.67 9.62
C ARG A 167 22.07 9.24 10.04
N ALA A 168 22.18 8.24 10.91
CA ALA A 168 23.45 7.79 11.49
C ALA A 168 23.76 6.33 11.15
N SER A 169 25.06 5.96 11.19
CA SER A 169 25.51 4.59 10.93
C SER A 169 24.97 3.57 11.95
N GLN A 170 24.70 4.00 13.20
CA GLN A 170 24.11 3.15 14.24
C GLN A 170 22.66 2.76 13.90
N ASP A 171 21.93 3.58 13.12
CA ASP A 171 20.58 3.27 12.67
C ASP A 171 20.58 2.09 11.70
N ARG A 172 21.66 1.90 10.92
CA ARG A 172 21.75 0.85 9.88
C ARG A 172 21.71 -0.57 10.43
N ALA A 173 22.28 -0.84 11.60
CA ALA A 173 22.18 -2.15 12.22
C ALA A 173 20.74 -2.46 12.63
N ARG A 174 20.07 -1.49 13.26
CA ARG A 174 18.65 -1.62 13.64
C ARG A 174 17.73 -1.78 12.44
N LEU A 175 18.00 -1.06 11.34
CA LEU A 175 17.24 -1.20 10.10
C LEU A 175 17.35 -2.57 9.48
N LEU A 176 18.56 -3.18 9.53
CA LEU A 176 18.77 -4.55 9.07
C LEU A 176 17.84 -5.51 9.82
N ASP A 177 17.83 -5.43 11.14
CA ASP A 177 16.98 -6.29 11.99
C ASP A 177 15.49 -6.05 11.72
N GLN A 178 15.09 -4.81 11.46
CA GLN A 178 13.69 -4.46 11.17
C GLN A 178 13.22 -5.04 9.83
N PHE A 179 14.00 -4.87 8.74
CA PHE A 179 13.65 -5.45 7.45
C PHE A 179 13.74 -6.98 7.47
N GLN A 180 14.77 -7.58 8.15
CA GLN A 180 14.85 -9.02 8.32
C GLN A 180 13.60 -9.55 9.07
N SER A 181 13.19 -8.87 10.13
CA SER A 181 11.98 -9.21 10.87
C SER A 181 10.69 -9.10 10.03
N ALA A 182 10.63 -8.18 9.06
CA ALA A 182 9.52 -8.12 8.12
C ALA A 182 9.56 -9.30 7.13
N VAL A 183 10.73 -9.61 6.57
CA VAL A 183 10.94 -10.78 5.70
C VAL A 183 10.50 -12.07 6.40
N ASP A 184 10.98 -12.31 7.62
CA ASP A 184 10.64 -13.51 8.39
C ASP A 184 9.13 -13.62 8.65
N ALA A 185 8.45 -12.49 8.89
CA ALA A 185 7.01 -12.45 9.09
C ALA A 185 6.24 -12.79 7.81
N PHE A 186 6.69 -12.32 6.64
CA PHE A 186 6.12 -12.70 5.34
C PHE A 186 6.36 -14.17 5.00
N GLU A 187 7.53 -14.72 5.34
CA GLU A 187 7.82 -16.15 5.16
C GLU A 187 6.87 -17.02 5.98
N LEU A 188 6.57 -16.62 7.23
CA LEU A 188 5.59 -17.30 8.06
C LEU A 188 4.17 -17.18 7.51
N GLU A 189 3.79 -16.00 6.97
CA GLU A 189 2.48 -15.80 6.36
C GLU A 189 2.28 -16.70 5.13
N ARG A 190 3.31 -16.86 4.27
CA ARG A 190 3.26 -17.73 3.08
C ARG A 190 3.06 -19.21 3.39
N GLN A 191 3.45 -19.66 4.58
CA GLN A 191 3.20 -21.04 5.03
C GLN A 191 1.74 -21.28 5.43
N GLY A 192 0.93 -20.23 5.53
CA GLY A 192 -0.49 -20.29 5.84
C GLY A 192 -1.40 -20.37 4.61
N LEU A 193 -2.70 -20.21 4.85
CA LEU A 193 -3.68 -20.09 3.77
C LEU A 193 -3.52 -18.74 3.07
N GLU A 194 -3.69 -18.73 1.74
CA GLU A 194 -3.70 -17.49 0.95
C GLU A 194 -4.72 -16.49 1.52
N ARG A 195 -4.24 -15.30 1.84
CA ARG A 195 -5.05 -14.21 2.40
C ARG A 195 -4.94 -12.96 1.54
N VAL A 196 -5.96 -12.14 1.60
CA VAL A 196 -5.95 -10.77 1.08
C VAL A 196 -5.97 -9.84 2.30
N PRO A 197 -5.06 -8.90 2.40
CA PRO A 197 -4.02 -8.50 1.46
C PRO A 197 -2.81 -9.46 1.42
N ALA A 198 -2.11 -9.54 0.28
CA ALA A 198 -0.93 -10.41 0.05
C ALA A 198 0.33 -9.63 -0.38
N TRP A 199 0.28 -8.29 -0.42
CA TRP A 199 1.39 -7.42 -0.82
C TRP A 199 2.47 -7.31 0.25
N GLY A 200 3.68 -6.95 -0.14
CA GLY A 200 4.73 -6.48 0.76
C GLY A 200 5.97 -7.37 0.83
N ALA A 201 5.88 -8.67 0.52
CA ALA A 201 7.00 -9.58 0.65
C ALA A 201 8.21 -9.20 -0.22
N ALA A 202 7.97 -8.85 -1.50
CA ALA A 202 9.05 -8.43 -2.39
C ALA A 202 9.68 -7.09 -1.95
N GLU A 203 8.86 -6.17 -1.43
CA GLU A 203 9.35 -4.90 -0.89
C GLU A 203 10.13 -5.07 0.41
N ALA A 204 9.84 -6.09 1.21
CA ALA A 204 10.63 -6.40 2.40
C ALA A 204 12.05 -6.85 2.01
N TRP A 205 12.17 -7.70 1.00
CA TRP A 205 13.45 -8.11 0.44
C TRP A 205 14.20 -6.95 -0.23
N GLU A 206 13.50 -6.11 -0.99
CA GLU A 206 14.10 -4.91 -1.61
C GLU A 206 14.62 -3.93 -0.54
N GLY A 207 13.83 -3.66 0.50
CA GLY A 207 14.26 -2.80 1.60
C GLY A 207 15.46 -3.37 2.36
N LEU A 208 15.53 -4.70 2.55
CA LEU A 208 16.68 -5.38 3.12
C LEU A 208 17.92 -5.19 2.23
N ALA A 209 17.77 -5.35 0.91
CA ALA A 209 18.85 -5.13 -0.05
C ALA A 209 19.36 -3.68 0.00
N GLN A 210 18.48 -2.70 0.10
CA GLN A 210 18.85 -1.30 0.20
C GLN A 210 19.71 -1.03 1.46
N VAL A 211 19.38 -1.64 2.59
CA VAL A 211 20.20 -1.53 3.82
C VAL A 211 21.57 -2.18 3.65
N TYR A 212 21.66 -3.33 2.95
CA TYR A 212 22.96 -3.94 2.62
C TYR A 212 23.80 -3.05 1.71
N LEU A 213 23.18 -2.41 0.68
CA LEU A 213 23.87 -1.44 -0.19
C LEU A 213 24.42 -0.26 0.60
N ASP A 214 23.64 0.32 1.51
CA ASP A 214 24.06 1.42 2.36
C ASP A 214 25.23 1.05 3.30
N ARG A 215 25.42 -0.26 3.54
CA ARG A 215 26.54 -0.82 4.32
C ARG A 215 27.74 -1.21 3.46
N GLY A 216 27.62 -1.15 2.13
CA GLY A 216 28.64 -1.60 1.18
C GLY A 216 28.69 -3.12 0.99
N ASP A 217 27.69 -3.87 1.47
CA ASP A 217 27.61 -5.33 1.29
C ASP A 217 26.85 -5.68 0.01
N ALA A 218 27.53 -5.55 -1.12
CA ALA A 218 26.95 -5.81 -2.43
C ALA A 218 26.55 -7.29 -2.64
N ILE A 219 27.21 -8.23 -1.95
CA ILE A 219 26.89 -9.66 -2.10
C ILE A 219 25.57 -9.98 -1.42
N ALA A 220 25.37 -9.53 -0.18
CA ALA A 220 24.13 -9.72 0.54
C ALA A 220 22.97 -8.95 -0.14
N ALA A 221 23.23 -7.72 -0.63
CA ALA A 221 22.26 -6.93 -1.36
C ALA A 221 21.79 -7.64 -2.64
N ARG A 222 22.73 -8.20 -3.42
CA ARG A 222 22.39 -8.98 -4.61
C ARG A 222 21.48 -10.16 -4.28
N SER A 223 21.84 -10.95 -3.27
CA SER A 223 21.03 -12.09 -2.84
C SER A 223 19.61 -11.68 -2.46
N ALA A 224 19.46 -10.59 -1.71
CA ALA A 224 18.13 -10.08 -1.31
C ALA A 224 17.32 -9.58 -2.53
N LEU A 225 17.96 -8.91 -3.50
CA LEU A 225 17.29 -8.49 -4.74
C LEU A 225 16.84 -9.67 -5.59
N GLU A 226 17.66 -10.71 -5.68
CA GLU A 226 17.30 -11.95 -6.37
C GLU A 226 16.06 -12.60 -5.73
N GLN A 227 15.93 -12.59 -4.38
CA GLN A 227 14.72 -13.04 -3.68
C GLN A 227 13.50 -12.16 -3.99
N ALA A 228 13.66 -10.84 -4.02
CA ALA A 228 12.57 -9.94 -4.42
C ALA A 228 12.07 -10.23 -5.85
N LEU A 229 13.00 -10.46 -6.79
CA LEU A 229 12.70 -10.76 -8.19
C LEU A 229 12.14 -12.17 -8.41
N LEU A 230 12.46 -13.14 -7.56
CA LEU A 230 11.80 -14.45 -7.55
C LEU A 230 10.33 -14.35 -7.17
N LEU A 231 9.97 -13.41 -6.29
CA LEU A 231 8.58 -13.15 -5.90
C LEU A 231 7.84 -12.31 -6.94
N VAL A 232 8.51 -11.31 -7.50
CA VAL A 232 7.95 -10.36 -8.46
C VAL A 232 8.96 -10.08 -9.58
N PRO A 233 8.91 -10.85 -10.67
CA PRO A 233 9.84 -10.69 -11.81
C PRO A 233 9.80 -9.29 -12.46
N GLU A 234 8.67 -8.57 -12.39
CA GLU A 234 8.49 -7.26 -13.00
C GLU A 234 8.93 -6.08 -12.10
N PHE A 235 9.54 -6.34 -10.95
CA PHE A 235 9.90 -5.29 -9.98
C PHE A 235 11.04 -4.40 -10.50
N LYS A 236 10.69 -3.31 -11.19
CA LYS A 236 11.63 -2.41 -11.85
C LYS A 236 12.68 -1.82 -10.92
N LEU A 237 12.30 -1.43 -9.68
CA LEU A 237 13.26 -0.89 -8.72
C LEU A 237 14.33 -1.93 -8.37
N ALA A 238 13.94 -3.17 -8.09
CA ALA A 238 14.88 -4.25 -7.79
C ALA A 238 15.80 -4.54 -8.97
N HIS A 239 15.30 -4.54 -10.21
CA HIS A 239 16.13 -4.67 -11.42
C HIS A 239 17.18 -3.56 -11.52
N ARG A 240 16.78 -2.29 -11.33
CA ARG A 240 17.75 -1.17 -11.41
C ARG A 240 18.86 -1.27 -10.36
N GLN A 241 18.50 -1.67 -9.14
CA GLN A 241 19.49 -1.85 -8.07
C GLN A 241 20.44 -3.02 -8.37
N LEU A 242 19.91 -4.14 -8.86
CA LEU A 242 20.71 -5.29 -9.28
C LEU A 242 21.65 -4.95 -10.44
N ASP A 243 21.16 -4.26 -11.47
CA ASP A 243 21.95 -3.75 -12.58
C ASP A 243 23.09 -2.83 -12.12
N HIS A 244 22.82 -2.00 -11.10
CA HIS A 244 23.85 -1.11 -10.53
C HIS A 244 24.96 -1.91 -9.85
N ILE A 245 24.62 -2.95 -9.08
CA ILE A 245 25.62 -3.85 -8.47
C ILE A 245 26.47 -4.57 -9.50
N LEU A 246 25.85 -5.00 -10.62
CA LEU A 246 26.53 -5.79 -11.64
C LEU A 246 27.47 -4.95 -12.55
N ARG A 247 27.27 -3.64 -12.58
CA ARG A 247 28.11 -2.71 -13.39
C ARG A 247 29.28 -2.11 -12.61
N GLY A 248 29.27 -2.22 -11.29
CA GLY A 248 30.27 -1.67 -10.46
C GLY A 248 30.94 -1.37 -9.61
#